data_382cfca85814a244f73531891e5a77dd
#
_entry.id   382cfca85814a244f73531891e5a77dd
#
_cell.length_a   1.000
_cell.length_b   1.000
_cell.length_c   1.000
_cell.angle_alpha   90.00
_cell.angle_beta   90.00
_cell.angle_gamma   90.00
#
_symmetry.space_group_name_H-M   'P 1'
#
loop_
_entity.id
_entity.type
_entity.pdbx_description
1 polymer ?
#
loop_
_entity_poly.entity_id
_entity_poly.type
_entity_poly.pdbx_seq_one_letter_code
_entity_poly.pdbx_strand_id
1 'polypeptide(L)'
;MISIGGKIPISIHPIFFLVAAIIGFLSSQSVWGTILWIGVITISVIVHELGHAITAMIFGQKARIELVGFGGLTHHDGKTLKPWQNFIVVLNGPIAGFLLCAAAFLLYQTVPLQGNLKYAVTITVFINLFWTVINLLPVQPLDGGKLMGIVLEKTLGPRGIRLSYLLSIILAMGFAFLFFLFGLVIAGAIFFLFAFESYRVWSSLKNITTSDRDVELQEMLQKAAKKMEAGEVIEAENLLATILNRTQKGLIYQSTLELLGKIYFDRGDYDRAFLNLYPIREALSPAMTVTFHQLAGMMEKWDVVRELSEIAYSTQPNYQTALLNATAEAVKGDKQATLGWLMRAQNDGAPNIQLYVDRPEFNPFRDDIKKMSS
;
A
#
# COMPACT_ATOMS: atom_id res chain seq x y z
N MET A 1 -4.98 19.95 -12.78
CA MET A 1 -3.56 19.64 -12.53
C MET A 1 -2.73 20.60 -13.37
N ILE A 2 -1.81 21.33 -12.74
CA ILE A 2 -0.87 22.22 -13.45
C ILE A 2 0.44 21.44 -13.61
N SER A 3 0.97 21.36 -14.83
CA SER A 3 2.22 20.65 -15.12
C SER A 3 3.24 21.60 -15.74
N ILE A 4 4.42 21.66 -15.15
CA ILE A 4 5.56 22.45 -15.61
C ILE A 4 6.58 21.45 -16.15
N GLY A 5 6.84 21.52 -17.47
CA GLY A 5 7.84 20.69 -18.15
C GLY A 5 9.26 21.15 -17.82
N GLY A 6 10.25 20.26 -17.99
CA GLY A 6 11.65 20.57 -17.76
C GLY A 6 12.48 19.31 -17.51
N LYS A 7 13.74 19.45 -17.11
CA LYS A 7 14.59 18.32 -16.69
C LYS A 7 14.01 17.59 -15.47
N ILE A 8 13.29 18.31 -14.63
CA ILE A 8 12.53 17.78 -13.49
C ILE A 8 11.09 18.25 -13.72
N PRO A 9 10.19 17.40 -14.26
CA PRO A 9 8.79 17.75 -14.40
C PRO A 9 8.14 17.97 -13.02
N ILE A 10 7.35 19.04 -12.87
CA ILE A 10 6.64 19.38 -11.65
C ILE A 10 5.15 19.37 -11.95
N SER A 11 4.38 18.58 -11.22
CA SER A 11 2.93 18.51 -11.32
C SER A 11 2.31 18.99 -10.01
N ILE A 12 1.33 19.90 -10.07
CA ILE A 12 0.66 20.44 -8.90
C ILE A 12 -0.82 20.10 -8.97
N HIS A 13 -1.30 19.35 -7.99
CA HIS A 13 -2.71 19.02 -7.86
C HIS A 13 -3.52 20.17 -7.25
N PRO A 14 -4.78 20.39 -7.69
CA PRO A 14 -5.63 21.45 -7.14
C PRO A 14 -5.81 21.36 -5.62
N ILE A 15 -5.84 20.16 -5.06
CA ILE A 15 -5.96 19.92 -3.62
C ILE A 15 -4.83 20.56 -2.81
N PHE A 16 -3.61 20.64 -3.38
CA PHE A 16 -2.47 21.32 -2.76
C PHE A 16 -2.77 22.81 -2.52
N PHE A 17 -3.29 23.51 -3.54
CA PHE A 17 -3.65 24.92 -3.41
C PHE A 17 -4.81 25.13 -2.44
N LEU A 18 -5.78 24.20 -2.40
CA LEU A 18 -6.87 24.26 -1.44
C LEU A 18 -6.34 24.17 0.01
N VAL A 19 -5.45 23.22 0.27
CA VAL A 19 -4.84 23.05 1.60
C VAL A 19 -3.97 24.28 1.97
N ALA A 20 -3.14 24.75 1.03
CA ALA A 20 -2.33 25.95 1.25
C ALA A 20 -3.19 27.19 1.51
N ALA A 21 -4.34 27.32 0.83
CA ALA A 21 -5.30 28.41 1.05
C ALA A 21 -5.95 28.32 2.44
N ILE A 22 -6.35 27.14 2.88
CA ILE A 22 -6.92 26.93 4.23
C ILE A 22 -5.88 27.32 5.30
N ILE A 23 -4.65 26.82 5.19
CA ILE A 23 -3.57 27.16 6.12
C ILE A 23 -3.32 28.67 6.10
N GLY A 24 -3.21 29.26 4.93
CA GLY A 24 -2.96 30.69 4.76
C GLY A 24 -4.07 31.56 5.32
N PHE A 25 -5.33 31.20 5.12
CA PHE A 25 -6.48 31.91 5.65
C PHE A 25 -6.57 31.83 7.18
N LEU A 26 -6.39 30.65 7.74
CA LEU A 26 -6.39 30.45 9.19
C LEU A 26 -5.26 31.19 9.88
N SER A 27 -4.10 31.32 9.20
CA SER A 27 -2.92 32.01 9.77
C SER A 27 -2.93 33.51 9.59
N SER A 28 -3.49 34.04 8.50
CA SER A 28 -3.42 35.49 8.17
C SER A 28 -4.74 36.24 8.37
N GLN A 29 -5.87 35.52 8.36
CA GLN A 29 -7.23 36.05 8.44
C GLN A 29 -7.51 37.17 7.40
N SER A 30 -6.80 37.14 6.28
CA SER A 30 -6.93 38.14 5.22
C SER A 30 -6.69 37.52 3.84
N VAL A 31 -7.37 38.02 2.82
CA VAL A 31 -7.23 37.53 1.44
C VAL A 31 -5.80 37.74 0.94
N TRP A 32 -5.20 38.88 1.14
CA TRP A 32 -3.82 39.18 0.75
C TRP A 32 -2.81 38.30 1.48
N GLY A 33 -2.99 38.14 2.79
CA GLY A 33 -2.16 37.22 3.57
C GLY A 33 -2.26 35.80 3.05
N THR A 34 -3.47 35.34 2.73
CA THR A 34 -3.69 34.00 2.16
C THR A 34 -2.93 33.79 0.86
N ILE A 35 -2.97 34.77 -0.05
CA ILE A 35 -2.22 34.69 -1.32
C ILE A 35 -0.71 34.59 -1.07
N LEU A 36 -0.18 35.38 -0.14
CA LEU A 36 1.24 35.34 0.24
C LEU A 36 1.60 33.94 0.82
N TRP A 37 0.75 33.41 1.71
CA TRP A 37 0.96 32.08 2.28
C TRP A 37 0.98 30.98 1.21
N ILE A 38 0.04 31.02 0.25
CA ILE A 38 0.01 30.05 -0.86
C ILE A 38 1.32 30.11 -1.65
N GLY A 39 1.78 31.32 -1.99
CA GLY A 39 3.04 31.50 -2.73
C GLY A 39 4.25 30.98 -1.96
N VAL A 40 4.37 31.35 -0.68
CA VAL A 40 5.49 30.91 0.17
C VAL A 40 5.47 29.41 0.41
N ILE A 41 4.31 28.81 0.74
CA ILE A 41 4.18 27.36 0.90
C ILE A 41 4.61 26.64 -0.39
N THR A 42 4.11 27.12 -1.55
CA THR A 42 4.43 26.49 -2.84
C THR A 42 5.93 26.53 -3.13
N ILE A 43 6.57 27.67 -2.95
CA ILE A 43 8.02 27.82 -3.16
C ILE A 43 8.80 26.95 -2.16
N SER A 44 8.41 26.96 -0.90
CA SER A 44 9.08 26.20 0.17
C SER A 44 9.04 24.69 -0.10
N VAL A 45 7.87 24.16 -0.47
CA VAL A 45 7.72 22.74 -0.79
C VAL A 45 8.50 22.40 -2.06
N ILE A 46 8.44 23.21 -3.12
CA ILE A 46 9.22 22.98 -4.34
C ILE A 46 10.72 22.96 -4.03
N VAL A 47 11.24 23.88 -3.25
CA VAL A 47 12.67 23.93 -2.89
C VAL A 47 13.09 22.69 -2.12
N HIS A 48 12.25 22.25 -1.18
CA HIS A 48 12.47 21.00 -0.43
C HIS A 48 12.52 19.80 -1.37
N GLU A 49 11.54 19.62 -2.25
CA GLU A 49 11.49 18.51 -3.20
C GLU A 49 12.61 18.55 -4.23
N LEU A 50 13.03 19.77 -4.64
CA LEU A 50 14.21 19.92 -5.49
C LEU A 50 15.49 19.42 -4.83
N GLY A 51 15.61 19.55 -3.51
CA GLY A 51 16.72 18.97 -2.75
C GLY A 51 16.86 17.47 -2.98
N HIS A 52 15.74 16.74 -2.90
CA HIS A 52 15.68 15.30 -3.20
C HIS A 52 15.95 15.03 -4.68
N ALA A 53 15.21 15.70 -5.56
CA ALA A 53 15.25 15.45 -7.00
C ALA A 53 16.63 15.70 -7.63
N ILE A 54 17.26 16.83 -7.32
CA ILE A 54 18.59 17.17 -7.83
C ILE A 54 19.62 16.15 -7.36
N THR A 55 19.56 15.76 -6.10
CA THR A 55 20.48 14.76 -5.54
C THR A 55 20.30 13.38 -6.18
N ALA A 56 19.06 12.96 -6.41
CA ALA A 56 18.76 11.72 -7.12
C ALA A 56 19.33 11.76 -8.55
N MET A 57 19.19 12.89 -9.25
CA MET A 57 19.76 13.07 -10.59
C MET A 57 21.29 13.05 -10.61
N ILE A 58 21.96 13.60 -9.60
CA ILE A 58 23.43 13.49 -9.47
C ILE A 58 23.87 12.03 -9.39
N PHE A 59 23.06 11.17 -8.80
CA PHE A 59 23.31 9.72 -8.74
C PHE A 59 22.77 8.97 -9.99
N GLY A 60 22.40 9.69 -11.05
CA GLY A 60 22.02 9.12 -12.35
C GLY A 60 20.59 8.63 -12.47
N GLN A 61 19.70 9.06 -11.58
CA GLN A 61 18.27 8.78 -11.67
C GLN A 61 17.54 9.87 -12.45
N LYS A 62 16.35 9.54 -12.97
CA LYS A 62 15.37 10.53 -13.44
C LYS A 62 14.45 10.89 -12.29
N ALA A 63 14.14 12.17 -12.12
CA ALA A 63 13.27 12.62 -11.04
C ALA A 63 12.08 13.41 -11.58
N ARG A 64 10.93 13.31 -10.88
CA ARG A 64 9.74 14.14 -11.08
C ARG A 64 9.16 14.50 -9.73
N ILE A 65 8.53 15.65 -9.65
CA ILE A 65 7.94 16.20 -8.42
C ILE A 65 6.43 16.29 -8.60
N GLU A 66 5.69 15.82 -7.60
CA GLU A 66 4.23 15.98 -7.52
C GLU A 66 3.86 16.68 -6.21
N LEU A 67 3.17 17.81 -6.26
CA LEU A 67 2.63 18.50 -5.10
C LEU A 67 1.18 18.05 -4.88
N VAL A 68 0.92 17.38 -3.74
CA VAL A 68 -0.39 16.83 -3.42
C VAL A 68 -0.70 17.04 -1.93
N GLY A 69 -1.90 17.53 -1.63
CA GLY A 69 -2.36 17.67 -0.24
C GLY A 69 -1.44 18.54 0.61
N PHE A 70 -0.86 17.96 1.65
CA PHE A 70 -0.03 18.68 2.62
C PHE A 70 1.45 18.78 2.24
N GLY A 71 1.90 18.25 1.11
CA GLY A 71 3.33 18.26 0.79
C GLY A 71 3.65 17.90 -0.65
N GLY A 72 4.93 17.58 -0.89
CA GLY A 72 5.45 17.11 -2.16
C GLY A 72 5.82 15.62 -2.10
N LEU A 73 5.88 15.03 -3.27
CA LEU A 73 6.37 13.67 -3.49
C LEU A 73 7.38 13.71 -4.62
N THR A 74 8.62 13.40 -4.33
CA THR A 74 9.65 13.21 -5.37
C THR A 74 9.71 11.74 -5.76
N HIS A 75 9.28 11.45 -6.98
CA HIS A 75 9.48 10.15 -7.61
C HIS A 75 10.82 10.14 -8.35
N HIS A 76 11.57 9.08 -8.17
CA HIS A 76 12.83 8.92 -8.87
C HIS A 76 12.96 7.48 -9.39
N ASP A 77 13.34 7.35 -10.68
CA ASP A 77 13.43 6.08 -11.40
C ASP A 77 14.85 5.92 -12.00
N GLY A 78 15.36 4.69 -12.04
CA GLY A 78 16.66 4.39 -12.61
C GLY A 78 17.42 3.31 -11.87
N LYS A 79 18.74 3.39 -11.85
CA LYS A 79 19.58 2.42 -11.13
C LYS A 79 19.25 2.43 -9.64
N THR A 80 19.21 1.25 -9.05
CA THR A 80 19.06 1.11 -7.59
C THR A 80 20.14 1.87 -6.85
N LEU A 81 19.74 2.79 -5.98
CA LEU A 81 20.68 3.57 -5.16
C LEU A 81 21.28 2.69 -4.07
N LYS A 82 22.58 2.90 -3.80
CA LYS A 82 23.21 2.34 -2.60
C LYS A 82 22.59 2.99 -1.35
N PRO A 83 22.54 2.29 -0.19
CA PRO A 83 21.94 2.85 1.02
C PRO A 83 22.43 4.24 1.41
N TRP A 84 23.74 4.52 1.30
CA TRP A 84 24.29 5.83 1.59
C TRP A 84 23.86 6.91 0.59
N GLN A 85 23.68 6.55 -0.70
CA GLN A 85 23.17 7.47 -1.72
C GLN A 85 21.72 7.84 -1.43
N ASN A 86 20.90 6.82 -1.12
CA ASN A 86 19.51 7.04 -0.72
C ASN A 86 19.40 7.90 0.54
N PHE A 87 20.30 7.68 1.52
CA PHE A 87 20.38 8.52 2.72
C PHE A 87 20.62 10.00 2.38
N ILE A 88 21.60 10.28 1.49
CA ILE A 88 21.90 11.66 1.05
C ILE A 88 20.74 12.26 0.26
N VAL A 89 20.10 11.48 -0.62
CA VAL A 89 18.91 11.93 -1.37
C VAL A 89 17.81 12.38 -0.39
N VAL A 90 17.48 11.55 0.60
CA VAL A 90 16.44 11.86 1.59
C VAL A 90 16.83 13.06 2.48
N LEU A 91 18.07 13.16 2.88
CA LEU A 91 18.55 14.25 3.76
C LEU A 91 18.55 15.62 3.07
N ASN A 92 18.80 15.66 1.75
CA ASN A 92 18.94 16.92 1.01
C ASN A 92 17.62 17.70 0.83
N GLY A 93 16.46 17.10 0.98
CA GLY A 93 15.20 17.85 1.06
C GLY A 93 15.16 18.79 2.28
N PRO A 94 15.27 18.25 3.50
CA PRO A 94 15.38 19.06 4.71
C PRO A 94 16.54 20.09 4.67
N ILE A 95 17.71 19.73 4.12
CA ILE A 95 18.82 20.66 3.95
C ILE A 95 18.44 21.82 3.02
N ALA A 96 17.80 21.56 1.89
CA ALA A 96 17.37 22.61 0.97
C ALA A 96 16.35 23.57 1.62
N GLY A 97 15.37 23.03 2.36
CA GLY A 97 14.44 23.81 3.16
C GLY A 97 15.14 24.67 4.23
N PHE A 98 16.10 24.08 4.94
CA PHE A 98 16.90 24.79 5.94
C PHE A 98 17.77 25.92 5.32
N LEU A 99 18.35 25.68 4.15
CA LEU A 99 19.12 26.71 3.43
C LEU A 99 18.22 27.88 2.99
N LEU A 100 16.98 27.59 2.55
CA LEU A 100 16.01 28.64 2.23
C LEU A 100 15.60 29.41 3.49
N CYS A 101 15.41 28.75 4.62
CA CYS A 101 15.17 29.37 5.92
C CYS A 101 16.33 30.31 6.29
N ALA A 102 17.57 29.85 6.21
CA ALA A 102 18.76 30.60 6.55
C ALA A 102 18.93 31.83 5.63
N ALA A 103 18.72 31.69 4.33
CA ALA A 103 18.76 32.79 3.38
C ALA A 103 17.68 33.86 3.67
N ALA A 104 16.44 33.40 3.93
CA ALA A 104 15.36 34.31 4.30
C ALA A 104 15.63 35.03 5.64
N PHE A 105 16.19 34.32 6.62
CA PHE A 105 16.58 34.90 7.91
C PHE A 105 17.70 35.95 7.76
N LEU A 106 18.72 35.66 6.95
CA LEU A 106 19.79 36.59 6.66
C LEU A 106 19.25 37.85 5.98
N LEU A 107 18.34 37.70 4.99
CA LEU A 107 17.67 38.79 4.31
C LEU A 107 16.87 39.66 5.31
N TYR A 108 16.16 39.02 6.24
CA TYR A 108 15.39 39.68 7.29
C TYR A 108 16.29 40.56 8.19
N GLN A 109 17.50 40.09 8.51
CA GLN A 109 18.43 40.78 9.40
C GLN A 109 19.23 41.90 8.70
N THR A 110 19.52 41.77 7.41
CA THR A 110 20.44 42.68 6.70
C THR A 110 19.75 43.76 5.89
N VAL A 111 18.48 43.55 5.51
CA VAL A 111 17.72 44.48 4.67
C VAL A 111 16.56 45.08 5.47
N PRO A 112 16.38 46.45 5.46
CA PRO A 112 15.26 47.10 6.14
C PRO A 112 13.94 46.84 5.40
N LEU A 113 13.42 45.61 5.51
CA LEU A 113 12.18 45.18 4.85
C LEU A 113 10.95 45.85 5.50
N GLN A 114 9.95 46.19 4.67
CA GLN A 114 8.70 46.80 5.12
C GLN A 114 7.47 46.12 4.44
N GLY A 115 6.31 46.35 5.03
CA GLY A 115 5.03 45.91 4.48
C GLY A 115 4.97 44.41 4.14
N ASN A 116 4.38 44.10 3.00
CA ASN A 116 4.15 42.71 2.54
C ASN A 116 5.43 41.94 2.33
N LEU A 117 6.53 42.58 1.95
CA LEU A 117 7.81 41.90 1.74
C LEU A 117 8.40 41.40 3.08
N LYS A 118 8.37 42.23 4.12
CA LYS A 118 8.77 41.83 5.47
C LYS A 118 7.93 40.64 5.94
N TYR A 119 6.61 40.70 5.74
CA TYR A 119 5.69 39.62 6.11
C TYR A 119 6.00 38.33 5.37
N ALA A 120 6.17 38.38 4.03
CA ALA A 120 6.51 37.22 3.22
C ALA A 120 7.83 36.55 3.67
N VAL A 121 8.88 37.33 3.92
CA VAL A 121 10.18 36.83 4.40
C VAL A 121 10.01 36.16 5.78
N THR A 122 9.26 36.81 6.68
CA THR A 122 8.98 36.24 8.02
C THR A 122 8.26 34.89 7.92
N ILE A 123 7.24 34.79 7.06
CA ILE A 123 6.53 33.52 6.81
C ILE A 123 7.50 32.48 6.23
N THR A 124 8.38 32.87 5.29
CA THR A 124 9.35 31.96 4.69
C THR A 124 10.28 31.38 5.74
N VAL A 125 10.80 32.18 6.68
CA VAL A 125 11.61 31.66 7.80
C VAL A 125 10.81 30.69 8.64
N PHE A 126 9.60 31.05 9.05
CA PHE A 126 8.78 30.22 9.92
C PHE A 126 8.40 28.88 9.26
N ILE A 127 7.90 28.92 8.02
CA ILE A 127 7.46 27.72 7.30
C ILE A 127 8.63 26.78 7.07
N ASN A 128 9.76 27.27 6.59
CA ASN A 128 10.89 26.39 6.28
C ASN A 128 11.56 25.83 7.53
N LEU A 129 11.63 26.59 8.63
CA LEU A 129 12.11 26.07 9.90
C LEU A 129 11.18 24.97 10.42
N PHE A 130 9.88 25.25 10.47
CA PHE A 130 8.86 24.30 10.91
C PHE A 130 8.89 23.02 10.05
N TRP A 131 8.89 23.17 8.71
CA TRP A 131 8.90 22.04 7.78
C TRP A 131 10.15 21.20 7.90
N THR A 132 11.32 21.83 8.07
CA THR A 132 12.58 21.13 8.30
C THR A 132 12.55 20.31 9.58
N VAL A 133 12.09 20.91 10.69
CA VAL A 133 12.01 20.22 11.99
C VAL A 133 11.03 19.03 11.92
N ILE A 134 9.84 19.27 11.38
CA ILE A 134 8.82 18.21 11.26
C ILE A 134 9.31 17.09 10.35
N ASN A 135 9.87 17.41 9.18
CA ASN A 135 10.35 16.38 8.27
C ASN A 135 11.55 15.59 8.79
N LEU A 136 12.30 16.09 9.77
CA LEU A 136 13.38 15.35 10.42
C LEU A 136 12.91 14.49 11.59
N LEU A 137 11.64 14.55 11.99
CA LEU A 137 11.12 13.63 13.00
C LEU A 137 11.22 12.18 12.51
N PRO A 138 11.64 11.24 13.37
CA PRO A 138 11.82 9.84 13.00
C PRO A 138 10.46 9.10 12.91
N VAL A 139 9.56 9.62 12.11
CA VAL A 139 8.19 9.13 11.91
C VAL A 139 7.90 8.97 10.41
N GLN A 140 7.55 7.78 9.96
CA GLN A 140 7.08 7.57 8.60
C GLN A 140 5.69 8.26 8.41
N PRO A 141 5.44 8.90 7.25
CA PRO A 141 6.24 8.92 6.00
C PRO A 141 7.25 10.07 5.88
N LEU A 142 7.52 10.81 6.97
CA LEU A 142 8.44 11.95 6.98
C LEU A 142 9.88 11.51 6.64
N ASP A 143 10.72 12.45 6.19
CA ASP A 143 12.08 12.13 5.77
C ASP A 143 12.94 11.57 6.91
N GLY A 144 12.78 12.08 8.14
CA GLY A 144 13.44 11.52 9.32
C GLY A 144 13.07 10.06 9.57
N GLY A 145 11.82 9.68 9.32
CA GLY A 145 11.37 8.28 9.35
C GLY A 145 12.04 7.43 8.27
N LYS A 146 12.17 7.95 7.04
CA LYS A 146 12.90 7.28 5.95
C LYS A 146 14.38 7.13 6.28
N LEU A 147 15.03 8.19 6.80
CA LEU A 147 16.44 8.16 7.24
C LEU A 147 16.65 7.10 8.32
N MET A 148 15.79 7.07 9.34
CA MET A 148 15.79 6.04 10.38
C MET A 148 15.66 4.64 9.76
N GLY A 149 14.73 4.47 8.81
CA GLY A 149 14.53 3.22 8.10
C GLY A 149 15.79 2.73 7.39
N ILE A 150 16.47 3.61 6.62
CA ILE A 150 17.72 3.30 5.91
C ILE A 150 18.82 2.86 6.88
N VAL A 151 18.99 3.56 8.01
CA VAL A 151 20.00 3.23 9.01
C VAL A 151 19.71 1.88 9.67
N LEU A 152 18.46 1.67 10.12
CA LEU A 152 18.07 0.42 10.77
C LEU A 152 18.13 -0.77 9.80
N GLU A 153 17.75 -0.56 8.54
CA GLU A 153 17.87 -1.59 7.50
C GLU A 153 19.30 -1.99 7.25
N LYS A 154 20.22 -1.01 7.15
CA LYS A 154 21.65 -1.28 6.95
C LYS A 154 22.26 -2.08 8.10
N THR A 155 21.79 -1.87 9.33
CA THR A 155 22.35 -2.50 10.54
C THR A 155 21.69 -3.84 10.89
N LEU A 156 20.37 -3.94 10.72
CA LEU A 156 19.55 -5.07 11.18
C LEU A 156 18.87 -5.83 10.03
N GLY A 157 19.13 -5.43 8.77
CA GLY A 157 18.50 -6.03 7.59
C GLY A 157 16.97 -5.86 7.59
N PRO A 158 16.20 -6.86 7.13
CA PRO A 158 14.74 -6.78 7.07
C PRO A 158 14.06 -6.50 8.42
N ARG A 159 14.66 -6.94 9.51
CA ARG A 159 14.19 -6.65 10.87
C ARG A 159 14.28 -5.16 11.19
N GLY A 160 15.30 -4.48 10.65
CA GLY A 160 15.48 -3.03 10.83
C GLY A 160 14.36 -2.21 10.22
N ILE A 161 13.89 -2.57 9.01
CA ILE A 161 12.75 -1.90 8.40
C ILE A 161 11.51 -2.07 9.27
N ARG A 162 11.24 -3.29 9.69
CA ARG A 162 10.07 -3.56 10.54
C ARG A 162 10.14 -2.81 11.87
N LEU A 163 11.34 -2.71 12.45
CA LEU A 163 11.60 -1.92 13.67
C LEU A 163 11.36 -0.43 13.42
N SER A 164 11.78 0.12 12.27
CA SER A 164 11.58 1.53 11.95
C SER A 164 10.09 1.91 11.89
N TYR A 165 9.25 1.06 11.31
CA TYR A 165 7.80 1.27 11.31
C TYR A 165 7.19 1.13 12.70
N LEU A 166 7.66 0.18 13.52
CA LEU A 166 7.19 0.05 14.90
C LEU A 166 7.55 1.30 15.73
N LEU A 167 8.78 1.80 15.61
CA LEU A 167 9.19 3.05 16.25
C LEU A 167 8.38 4.24 15.75
N SER A 168 8.09 4.30 14.43
CA SER A 168 7.23 5.33 13.84
C SER A 168 5.82 5.31 14.43
N ILE A 169 5.22 4.14 14.66
CA ILE A 169 3.91 4.02 15.31
C ILE A 169 3.95 4.62 16.71
N ILE A 170 4.94 4.22 17.52
CA ILE A 170 5.07 4.67 18.90
C ILE A 170 5.26 6.19 18.97
N LEU A 171 6.18 6.72 18.16
CA LEU A 171 6.48 8.15 18.14
C LEU A 171 5.33 8.98 17.58
N ALA A 172 4.70 8.54 16.48
CA ALA A 172 3.55 9.22 15.91
C ALA A 172 2.36 9.26 16.87
N MET A 173 2.08 8.17 17.58
CA MET A 173 1.04 8.14 18.63
C MET A 173 1.38 9.09 19.79
N GLY A 174 2.65 9.14 20.21
CA GLY A 174 3.12 10.07 21.23
C GLY A 174 2.93 11.53 20.82
N PHE A 175 3.33 11.89 19.59
CA PHE A 175 3.11 13.24 19.04
C PHE A 175 1.63 13.55 18.85
N ALA A 176 0.82 12.61 18.36
CA ALA A 176 -0.63 12.79 18.25
C ALA A 176 -1.25 13.14 19.59
N PHE A 177 -0.91 12.37 20.63
CA PHE A 177 -1.39 12.61 22.01
C PHE A 177 -0.98 14.00 22.54
N LEU A 178 0.31 14.37 22.36
CA LEU A 178 0.81 15.68 22.76
C LEU A 178 0.06 16.82 22.04
N PHE A 179 -0.13 16.72 20.73
CA PHE A 179 -0.85 17.75 19.98
C PHE A 179 -2.32 17.86 20.40
N PHE A 180 -2.99 16.76 20.72
CA PHE A 180 -4.34 16.81 21.27
C PHE A 180 -4.38 17.48 22.65
N LEU A 181 -3.41 17.22 23.53
CA LEU A 181 -3.31 17.89 24.83
C LEU A 181 -3.13 19.41 24.70
N PHE A 182 -2.39 19.88 23.68
CA PHE A 182 -2.22 21.30 23.40
C PHE A 182 -3.36 21.94 22.60
N GLY A 183 -4.45 21.20 22.32
CA GLY A 183 -5.57 21.67 21.52
C GLY A 183 -5.30 21.77 20.02
N LEU A 184 -4.15 21.28 19.53
CA LEU A 184 -3.76 21.27 18.12
C LEU A 184 -4.39 20.06 17.39
N VAL A 185 -5.72 20.04 17.32
CA VAL A 185 -6.52 18.87 16.87
C VAL A 185 -6.11 18.39 15.47
N ILE A 186 -5.88 19.31 14.52
CA ILE A 186 -5.50 18.96 13.14
C ILE A 186 -4.13 18.28 13.11
N ALA A 187 -3.14 18.82 13.82
CA ALA A 187 -1.81 18.22 13.89
C ALA A 187 -1.88 16.84 14.56
N GLY A 188 -2.64 16.71 15.66
CA GLY A 188 -2.88 15.44 16.33
C GLY A 188 -3.50 14.40 15.38
N ALA A 189 -4.51 14.79 14.59
CA ALA A 189 -5.14 13.91 13.61
C ALA A 189 -4.17 13.46 12.50
N ILE A 190 -3.31 14.35 12.00
CA ILE A 190 -2.30 14.02 10.99
C ILE A 190 -1.31 13.00 11.55
N PHE A 191 -0.79 13.19 12.75
CA PHE A 191 0.14 12.25 13.36
C PHE A 191 -0.52 10.91 13.71
N PHE A 192 -1.80 10.91 14.06
CA PHE A 192 -2.58 9.68 14.22
C PHE A 192 -2.70 8.92 12.89
N LEU A 193 -2.96 9.62 11.78
CA LEU A 193 -2.95 9.00 10.44
C LEU A 193 -1.57 8.43 10.09
N PHE A 194 -0.48 9.11 10.43
CA PHE A 194 0.89 8.58 10.23
C PHE A 194 1.13 7.30 11.03
N ALA A 195 0.62 7.24 12.26
CA ALA A 195 0.69 6.01 13.08
C ALA A 195 -0.11 4.88 12.43
N PHE A 196 -1.31 5.15 11.95
CA PHE A 196 -2.17 4.17 11.28
C PHE A 196 -1.55 3.65 9.98
N GLU A 197 -1.02 4.53 9.11
CA GLU A 197 -0.31 4.12 7.90
C GLU A 197 0.95 3.29 8.24
N SER A 198 1.72 3.71 9.23
CA SER A 198 2.89 2.95 9.69
C SER A 198 2.49 1.56 10.20
N TYR A 199 1.35 1.43 10.88
CA TYR A 199 0.82 0.16 11.33
C TYR A 199 0.42 -0.75 10.16
N ARG A 200 -0.26 -0.21 9.14
CA ARG A 200 -0.63 -0.97 7.93
C ARG A 200 0.60 -1.58 7.26
N VAL A 201 1.64 -0.75 7.03
CA VAL A 201 2.90 -1.21 6.44
C VAL A 201 3.61 -2.20 7.37
N TRP A 202 3.71 -1.92 8.66
CA TRP A 202 4.32 -2.84 9.63
C TRP A 202 3.64 -4.21 9.65
N SER A 203 2.32 -4.23 9.54
CA SER A 203 1.54 -5.48 9.48
C SER A 203 1.83 -6.26 8.19
N SER A 204 1.92 -5.57 7.04
CA SER A 204 2.25 -6.22 5.76
C SER A 204 3.68 -6.78 5.72
N LEU A 205 4.60 -6.13 6.44
CA LEU A 205 6.00 -6.57 6.53
C LEU A 205 6.22 -7.85 7.35
N LYS A 206 5.18 -8.39 8.03
CA LYS A 206 5.30 -9.64 8.80
C LYS A 206 5.77 -10.81 7.96
N ASN A 207 5.37 -10.83 6.69
CA ASN A 207 5.61 -11.94 5.78
C ASN A 207 6.87 -11.75 4.90
N ILE A 208 7.57 -10.60 5.00
CA ILE A 208 8.79 -10.35 4.22
C ILE A 208 9.99 -11.03 4.89
N THR A 209 10.73 -11.80 4.09
CA THR A 209 11.94 -12.52 4.50
C THR A 209 13.19 -12.01 3.78
N THR A 210 14.38 -12.51 4.16
CA THR A 210 15.63 -12.23 3.43
C THR A 210 15.59 -12.74 1.99
N SER A 211 14.94 -13.88 1.76
CA SER A 211 14.76 -14.46 0.42
C SER A 211 13.95 -13.55 -0.52
N ASP A 212 13.01 -12.77 0.03
CA ASP A 212 12.20 -11.84 -0.76
C ASP A 212 13.00 -10.65 -1.33
N ARG A 213 14.25 -10.46 -0.87
CA ARG A 213 15.18 -9.42 -1.34
C ARG A 213 16.33 -9.97 -2.18
N ASP A 214 16.37 -11.26 -2.35
CA ASP A 214 17.36 -11.91 -3.22
C ASP A 214 16.97 -11.61 -4.68
N VAL A 215 17.79 -10.77 -5.32
CA VAL A 215 17.56 -10.32 -6.71
C VAL A 215 17.52 -11.50 -7.67
N GLU A 216 18.36 -12.51 -7.46
CA GLU A 216 18.37 -13.71 -8.29
C GLU A 216 17.04 -14.47 -8.19
N LEU A 217 16.50 -14.63 -6.97
CA LEU A 217 15.20 -15.29 -6.78
C LEU A 217 14.04 -14.49 -7.37
N GLN A 218 14.09 -13.15 -7.30
CA GLN A 218 13.09 -12.28 -7.93
C GLN A 218 13.15 -12.42 -9.46
N GLU A 219 14.35 -12.39 -10.06
CA GLU A 219 14.53 -12.58 -11.51
C GLU A 219 14.06 -13.96 -11.96
N MET A 220 14.38 -15.02 -11.19
CA MET A 220 13.93 -16.37 -11.47
C MET A 220 12.40 -16.47 -11.42
N LEU A 221 11.73 -15.84 -10.44
CA LEU A 221 10.28 -15.82 -10.32
C LEU A 221 9.63 -15.10 -11.51
N GLN A 222 10.15 -13.94 -11.90
CA GLN A 222 9.69 -13.21 -13.07
C GLN A 222 9.89 -14.01 -14.37
N LYS A 223 11.03 -14.72 -14.50
CA LYS A 223 11.29 -15.58 -15.64
C LYS A 223 10.33 -16.76 -15.69
N ALA A 224 10.01 -17.38 -14.54
CA ALA A 224 9.03 -18.45 -14.46
C ALA A 224 7.63 -17.97 -14.89
N ALA A 225 7.19 -16.80 -14.41
CA ALA A 225 5.91 -16.22 -14.81
C ALA A 225 5.84 -15.96 -16.34
N LYS A 226 6.90 -15.37 -16.92
CA LYS A 226 6.97 -15.16 -18.38
C LYS A 226 6.96 -16.47 -19.18
N LYS A 227 7.62 -17.52 -18.69
CA LYS A 227 7.59 -18.85 -19.30
C LYS A 227 6.19 -19.46 -19.26
N MET A 228 5.44 -19.27 -18.16
CA MET A 228 4.03 -19.67 -18.10
C MET A 228 3.18 -18.96 -19.15
N GLU A 229 3.33 -17.64 -19.29
CA GLU A 229 2.61 -16.85 -20.29
C GLU A 229 2.95 -17.28 -21.73
N ALA A 230 4.19 -17.72 -21.97
CA ALA A 230 4.65 -18.25 -23.26
C ALA A 230 4.22 -19.71 -23.54
N GLY A 231 3.56 -20.37 -22.57
CA GLY A 231 3.16 -21.79 -22.68
C GLY A 231 4.29 -22.79 -22.39
N GLU A 232 5.48 -22.31 -21.99
CA GLU A 232 6.65 -23.13 -21.66
C GLU A 232 6.58 -23.67 -20.22
N VAL A 233 5.48 -24.40 -19.92
CA VAL A 233 5.07 -24.75 -18.55
C VAL A 233 6.08 -25.65 -17.83
N ILE A 234 6.77 -26.54 -18.55
CA ILE A 234 7.78 -27.45 -17.95
C ILE A 234 9.01 -26.66 -17.47
N GLU A 235 9.46 -25.66 -18.25
CA GLU A 235 10.58 -24.82 -17.86
C GLU A 235 10.20 -23.91 -16.67
N ALA A 236 8.97 -23.37 -16.67
CA ALA A 236 8.45 -22.62 -15.54
C ALA A 236 8.42 -23.45 -14.26
N GLU A 237 7.90 -24.67 -14.31
CA GLU A 237 7.84 -25.59 -13.18
C GLU A 237 9.22 -25.89 -12.59
N ASN A 238 10.24 -26.14 -13.45
CA ASN A 238 11.62 -26.36 -13.02
C ASN A 238 12.23 -25.15 -12.29
N LEU A 239 11.97 -23.93 -12.80
CA LEU A 239 12.41 -22.71 -12.15
C LEU A 239 11.72 -22.53 -10.79
N LEU A 240 10.41 -22.74 -10.73
CA LEU A 240 9.62 -22.63 -9.49
C LEU A 240 10.06 -23.69 -8.45
N ALA A 241 10.34 -24.92 -8.86
CA ALA A 241 10.88 -25.94 -7.98
C ALA A 241 12.26 -25.54 -7.41
N THR A 242 13.11 -24.92 -8.23
CA THR A 242 14.41 -24.40 -7.77
C THR A 242 14.24 -23.29 -6.73
N ILE A 243 13.29 -22.36 -6.94
CA ILE A 243 12.97 -21.30 -5.97
C ILE A 243 12.45 -21.93 -4.66
N LEU A 244 11.55 -22.92 -4.75
CA LEU A 244 10.95 -23.56 -3.58
C LEU A 244 12.00 -24.24 -2.70
N ASN A 245 13.04 -24.85 -3.30
CA ASN A 245 14.15 -25.46 -2.56
C ASN A 245 15.01 -24.42 -1.81
N ARG A 246 14.99 -23.15 -2.22
CA ARG A 246 15.76 -22.05 -1.61
C ARG A 246 14.93 -21.19 -0.66
N THR A 247 13.60 -21.40 -0.61
CA THR A 247 12.67 -20.57 0.17
C THR A 247 11.73 -21.46 0.99
N GLN A 248 11.39 -21.03 2.22
CA GLN A 248 10.45 -21.75 3.08
C GLN A 248 9.27 -20.89 3.54
N LYS A 249 9.36 -19.58 3.35
CA LYS A 249 8.37 -18.59 3.74
C LYS A 249 8.67 -17.25 3.06
N GLY A 250 7.74 -16.32 3.10
CA GLY A 250 7.86 -15.00 2.51
C GLY A 250 7.06 -14.86 1.21
N LEU A 251 7.14 -13.69 0.58
CA LEU A 251 6.36 -13.37 -0.61
C LEU A 251 6.78 -14.20 -1.82
N ILE A 252 8.10 -14.39 -2.03
CA ILE A 252 8.59 -15.22 -3.14
C ILE A 252 8.11 -16.67 -2.97
N TYR A 253 8.16 -17.22 -1.75
CA TYR A 253 7.64 -18.54 -1.46
C TYR A 253 6.14 -18.65 -1.76
N GLN A 254 5.33 -17.67 -1.30
CA GLN A 254 3.90 -17.63 -1.55
C GLN A 254 3.58 -17.55 -3.05
N SER A 255 4.23 -16.63 -3.77
CA SER A 255 4.05 -16.50 -5.22
C SER A 255 4.48 -17.75 -5.97
N THR A 256 5.53 -18.44 -5.51
CA THR A 256 5.99 -19.71 -6.10
C THR A 256 4.94 -20.81 -5.94
N LEU A 257 4.38 -20.95 -4.73
CA LEU A 257 3.31 -21.93 -4.48
C LEU A 257 2.04 -21.61 -5.26
N GLU A 258 1.68 -20.33 -5.38
CA GLU A 258 0.51 -19.90 -6.15
C GLU A 258 0.66 -20.25 -7.65
N LEU A 259 1.82 -19.98 -8.25
CA LEU A 259 2.10 -20.34 -9.64
C LEU A 259 2.15 -21.86 -9.86
N LEU A 260 2.75 -22.63 -8.94
CA LEU A 260 2.74 -24.09 -9.02
C LEU A 260 1.33 -24.65 -8.88
N GLY A 261 0.55 -24.11 -7.92
CA GLY A 261 -0.84 -24.48 -7.74
C GLY A 261 -1.67 -24.25 -8.99
N LYS A 262 -1.44 -23.12 -9.68
CA LYS A 262 -2.08 -22.82 -10.97
C LYS A 262 -1.67 -23.83 -12.05
N ILE A 263 -0.38 -24.13 -12.20
CA ILE A 263 0.12 -25.11 -13.18
C ILE A 263 -0.55 -26.48 -12.96
N TYR A 264 -0.61 -26.95 -11.72
CA TYR A 264 -1.20 -28.24 -11.41
C TYR A 264 -2.72 -28.26 -11.60
N PHE A 265 -3.39 -27.16 -11.25
CA PHE A 265 -4.83 -27.01 -11.51
C PHE A 265 -5.15 -27.07 -13.00
N ASP A 266 -4.42 -26.33 -13.82
CA ASP A 266 -4.60 -26.26 -15.28
C ASP A 266 -4.32 -27.62 -15.95
N ARG A 267 -3.48 -28.47 -15.35
CA ARG A 267 -3.20 -29.86 -15.80
C ARG A 267 -4.20 -30.89 -15.28
N GLY A 268 -5.11 -30.52 -14.40
CA GLY A 268 -6.05 -31.46 -13.75
C GLY A 268 -5.43 -32.28 -12.61
N ASP A 269 -4.21 -31.96 -12.17
CA ASP A 269 -3.58 -32.57 -10.98
C ASP A 269 -4.05 -31.84 -9.71
N TYR A 270 -5.29 -32.12 -9.33
CA TYR A 270 -5.98 -31.40 -8.25
C TYR A 270 -5.34 -31.66 -6.88
N ASP A 271 -4.76 -32.83 -6.66
CA ASP A 271 -4.08 -33.14 -5.39
C ASP A 271 -2.86 -32.25 -5.18
N ARG A 272 -1.99 -32.14 -6.20
CA ARG A 272 -0.83 -31.22 -6.12
C ARG A 272 -1.24 -29.77 -6.10
N ALA A 273 -2.27 -29.38 -6.84
CA ALA A 273 -2.79 -28.02 -6.78
C ALA A 273 -3.23 -27.67 -5.37
N PHE A 274 -4.00 -28.55 -4.71
CA PHE A 274 -4.47 -28.34 -3.34
C PHE A 274 -3.30 -28.26 -2.35
N LEU A 275 -2.33 -29.18 -2.44
CA LEU A 275 -1.17 -29.19 -1.54
C LEU A 275 -0.34 -27.90 -1.61
N ASN A 276 -0.23 -27.28 -2.80
CA ASN A 276 0.51 -26.03 -2.96
C ASN A 276 -0.30 -24.81 -2.50
N LEU A 277 -1.60 -24.76 -2.74
CA LEU A 277 -2.43 -23.59 -2.44
C LEU A 277 -2.89 -23.53 -0.99
N TYR A 278 -3.16 -24.68 -0.37
CA TYR A 278 -3.70 -24.73 1.00
C TYR A 278 -2.82 -24.04 2.04
N PRO A 279 -1.48 -24.19 2.06
CA PRO A 279 -0.62 -23.51 3.04
C PRO A 279 -0.65 -21.97 2.95
N ILE A 280 -1.00 -21.44 1.79
CA ILE A 280 -0.98 -19.99 1.51
C ILE A 280 -2.39 -19.41 1.28
N ARG A 281 -3.46 -20.15 1.60
CA ARG A 281 -4.85 -19.80 1.27
C ARG A 281 -5.31 -18.43 1.76
N GLU A 282 -4.76 -17.96 2.89
CA GLU A 282 -5.06 -16.63 3.43
C GLU A 282 -4.36 -15.48 2.67
N ALA A 283 -3.36 -15.83 1.83
CA ALA A 283 -2.52 -14.86 1.12
C ALA A 283 -2.62 -15.00 -0.41
N LEU A 284 -3.56 -15.80 -0.91
CA LEU A 284 -3.81 -15.96 -2.35
C LEU A 284 -4.26 -14.65 -3.00
N SER A 285 -3.87 -14.47 -4.26
CA SER A 285 -4.45 -13.40 -5.08
C SER A 285 -5.97 -13.60 -5.24
N PRO A 286 -6.76 -12.52 -5.43
CA PRO A 286 -8.21 -12.63 -5.54
C PRO A 286 -8.65 -13.66 -6.61
N ALA A 287 -8.00 -13.66 -7.78
CA ALA A 287 -8.31 -14.61 -8.85
C ALA A 287 -8.00 -16.06 -8.44
N MET A 288 -6.87 -16.28 -7.76
CA MET A 288 -6.49 -17.60 -7.30
C MET A 288 -7.35 -18.08 -6.12
N THR A 289 -7.84 -17.17 -5.28
CA THR A 289 -8.82 -17.51 -4.23
C THR A 289 -10.08 -18.14 -4.82
N VAL A 290 -10.61 -17.58 -5.92
CA VAL A 290 -11.76 -18.15 -6.63
C VAL A 290 -11.43 -19.55 -7.18
N THR A 291 -10.28 -19.69 -7.83
CA THR A 291 -9.83 -20.98 -8.37
C THR A 291 -9.66 -22.03 -7.25
N PHE A 292 -9.07 -21.63 -6.14
CA PHE A 292 -8.86 -22.54 -5.00
C PHE A 292 -10.16 -22.89 -4.30
N HIS A 293 -11.12 -21.95 -4.21
CA HIS A 293 -12.46 -22.22 -3.71
C HIS A 293 -13.19 -23.27 -4.57
N GLN A 294 -13.11 -23.15 -5.91
CA GLN A 294 -13.67 -24.14 -6.84
C GLN A 294 -12.97 -25.51 -6.69
N LEU A 295 -11.63 -25.51 -6.62
CA LEU A 295 -10.84 -26.73 -6.40
C LEU A 295 -11.24 -27.43 -5.09
N ALA A 296 -11.39 -26.65 -4.01
CA ALA A 296 -11.85 -27.19 -2.72
C ALA A 296 -13.23 -27.84 -2.83
N GLY A 297 -14.15 -27.25 -3.60
CA GLY A 297 -15.45 -27.82 -3.89
C GLY A 297 -15.36 -29.12 -4.69
N MET A 298 -14.54 -29.19 -5.74
CA MET A 298 -14.30 -30.39 -6.54
C MET A 298 -13.74 -31.55 -5.69
N MET A 299 -12.94 -31.22 -4.68
CA MET A 299 -12.34 -32.18 -3.75
C MET A 299 -13.17 -32.42 -2.48
N GLU A 300 -14.37 -31.89 -2.39
CA GLU A 300 -15.28 -32.00 -1.24
C GLU A 300 -14.66 -31.51 0.09
N LYS A 301 -13.74 -30.52 0.01
CA LYS A 301 -13.11 -29.90 1.17
C LYS A 301 -14.00 -28.76 1.70
N TRP A 302 -15.18 -29.12 2.19
CA TRP A 302 -16.24 -28.16 2.53
C TRP A 302 -15.85 -27.12 3.57
N ASP A 303 -14.95 -27.45 4.52
CA ASP A 303 -14.45 -26.48 5.49
C ASP A 303 -13.66 -25.35 4.82
N VAL A 304 -12.87 -25.68 3.79
CA VAL A 304 -12.12 -24.68 3.00
C VAL A 304 -13.05 -23.85 2.14
N VAL A 305 -14.07 -24.44 1.54
CA VAL A 305 -15.10 -23.72 0.78
C VAL A 305 -15.78 -22.69 1.68
N ARG A 306 -16.19 -23.07 2.90
CA ARG A 306 -16.80 -22.14 3.89
C ARG A 306 -15.85 -21.01 4.29
N GLU A 307 -14.60 -21.33 4.58
CA GLU A 307 -13.57 -20.34 4.95
C GLU A 307 -13.41 -19.25 3.88
N LEU A 308 -13.50 -19.62 2.60
CA LEU A 308 -13.28 -18.75 1.46
C LEU A 308 -14.56 -18.14 0.86
N SER A 309 -15.74 -18.53 1.33
CA SER A 309 -17.03 -18.27 0.71
C SER A 309 -17.28 -16.79 0.39
N GLU A 310 -17.13 -15.91 1.38
CA GLU A 310 -17.39 -14.46 1.20
C GLU A 310 -16.34 -13.81 0.30
N ILE A 311 -15.06 -14.18 0.43
CA ILE A 311 -13.98 -13.62 -0.40
C ILE A 311 -14.14 -14.06 -1.85
N ALA A 312 -14.40 -15.36 -2.08
CA ALA A 312 -14.59 -15.89 -3.42
C ALA A 312 -15.81 -15.26 -4.10
N TYR A 313 -16.92 -15.14 -3.38
CA TYR A 313 -18.14 -14.53 -3.92
C TYR A 313 -17.98 -13.02 -4.17
N SER A 314 -17.34 -12.28 -3.26
CA SER A 314 -17.11 -10.85 -3.47
C SER A 314 -16.16 -10.55 -4.64
N THR A 315 -15.22 -11.48 -4.91
CA THR A 315 -14.30 -11.37 -6.04
C THR A 315 -14.97 -11.70 -7.37
N GLN A 316 -15.80 -12.72 -7.39
CA GLN A 316 -16.55 -13.16 -8.58
C GLN A 316 -18.01 -13.47 -8.22
N PRO A 317 -18.88 -12.45 -8.11
CA PRO A 317 -20.28 -12.66 -7.84
C PRO A 317 -20.97 -13.38 -9.00
N ASN A 318 -21.38 -14.62 -8.79
CA ASN A 318 -22.17 -15.40 -9.74
C ASN A 318 -22.89 -16.55 -9.02
N TYR A 319 -23.92 -17.08 -9.69
CA TYR A 319 -24.73 -18.15 -9.11
C TYR A 319 -23.96 -19.44 -8.84
N GLN A 320 -22.91 -19.77 -9.61
CA GLN A 320 -22.11 -21.00 -9.39
C GLN A 320 -21.35 -20.92 -8.07
N THR A 321 -20.70 -19.77 -7.81
CA THR A 321 -20.00 -19.54 -6.53
C THR A 321 -20.98 -19.57 -5.36
N ALA A 322 -22.16 -18.93 -5.51
CA ALA A 322 -23.20 -18.95 -4.48
C ALA A 322 -23.75 -20.36 -4.22
N LEU A 323 -23.96 -21.17 -5.27
CA LEU A 323 -24.41 -22.57 -5.15
C LEU A 323 -23.36 -23.45 -4.48
N LEU A 324 -22.09 -23.27 -4.78
CA LEU A 324 -21.01 -24.00 -4.13
C LEU A 324 -20.96 -23.69 -2.62
N ASN A 325 -21.12 -22.41 -2.26
CA ASN A 325 -21.24 -21.99 -0.86
C ASN A 325 -22.45 -22.61 -0.18
N ALA A 326 -23.63 -22.58 -0.85
CA ALA A 326 -24.84 -23.19 -0.35
C ALA A 326 -24.67 -24.71 -0.09
N THR A 327 -23.98 -25.40 -1.00
CA THR A 327 -23.66 -26.84 -0.85
C THR A 327 -22.78 -27.08 0.37
N ALA A 328 -21.73 -26.27 0.56
CA ALA A 328 -20.85 -26.41 1.71
C ALA A 328 -21.56 -26.19 3.05
N GLU A 329 -22.45 -25.19 3.11
CA GLU A 329 -23.28 -24.93 4.31
C GLU A 329 -24.31 -26.03 4.54
N ALA A 330 -24.93 -26.56 3.47
CA ALA A 330 -25.87 -27.66 3.57
C ALA A 330 -25.23 -28.93 4.13
N VAL A 331 -24.03 -29.29 3.65
CA VAL A 331 -23.26 -30.44 4.17
C VAL A 331 -22.94 -30.27 5.66
N LYS A 332 -22.72 -29.04 6.13
CA LYS A 332 -22.46 -28.74 7.56
C LYS A 332 -23.74 -28.60 8.39
N GLY A 333 -24.91 -28.61 7.76
CA GLY A 333 -26.20 -28.51 8.43
C GLY A 333 -26.61 -27.12 8.86
N ASP A 334 -25.94 -26.06 8.35
CA ASP A 334 -26.30 -24.67 8.63
C ASP A 334 -27.44 -24.22 7.73
N LYS A 335 -28.68 -24.34 8.24
CA LYS A 335 -29.90 -23.97 7.52
C LYS A 335 -29.91 -22.51 7.08
N GLN A 336 -29.59 -21.58 7.98
CA GLN A 336 -29.71 -20.17 7.70
C GLN A 336 -28.72 -19.72 6.61
N ALA A 337 -27.48 -20.14 6.73
CA ALA A 337 -26.44 -19.85 5.73
C ALA A 337 -26.76 -20.53 4.38
N THR A 338 -27.24 -21.78 4.39
CA THR A 338 -27.65 -22.50 3.16
C THR A 338 -28.73 -21.73 2.41
N LEU A 339 -29.81 -21.33 3.09
CA LEU A 339 -30.90 -20.57 2.46
C LEU A 339 -30.42 -19.20 1.97
N GLY A 340 -29.58 -18.52 2.75
CA GLY A 340 -29.01 -17.23 2.35
C GLY A 340 -28.20 -17.30 1.06
N TRP A 341 -27.36 -18.33 0.91
CA TRP A 341 -26.59 -18.53 -0.30
C TRP A 341 -27.44 -18.97 -1.50
N LEU A 342 -28.50 -19.77 -1.28
CA LEU A 342 -29.44 -20.14 -2.34
C LEU A 342 -30.21 -18.91 -2.84
N MET A 343 -30.61 -17.99 -1.95
CA MET A 343 -31.24 -16.71 -2.35
C MET A 343 -30.28 -15.86 -3.20
N ARG A 344 -29.02 -15.77 -2.80
CA ARG A 344 -27.98 -15.08 -3.61
C ARG A 344 -27.86 -15.72 -4.99
N ALA A 345 -27.77 -17.05 -5.06
CA ALA A 345 -27.71 -17.77 -6.32
C ALA A 345 -28.93 -17.49 -7.23
N GLN A 346 -30.13 -17.41 -6.65
CA GLN A 346 -31.36 -17.07 -7.38
C GLN A 346 -31.29 -15.64 -7.94
N ASN A 347 -30.86 -14.69 -7.13
CA ASN A 347 -30.71 -13.29 -7.53
C ASN A 347 -29.65 -13.11 -8.64
N ASP A 348 -28.62 -13.95 -8.64
CA ASP A 348 -27.56 -13.97 -9.66
C ASP A 348 -27.96 -14.76 -10.92
N GLY A 349 -29.23 -15.16 -11.05
CA GLY A 349 -29.75 -15.79 -12.24
C GLY A 349 -29.51 -17.30 -12.34
N ALA A 350 -29.47 -17.99 -11.19
CA ALA A 350 -29.38 -19.46 -11.21
C ALA A 350 -30.58 -20.06 -11.97
N PRO A 351 -30.33 -20.93 -12.97
CA PRO A 351 -31.43 -21.61 -13.65
C PRO A 351 -32.08 -22.61 -12.67
N ASN A 352 -33.36 -22.52 -12.52
CA ASN A 352 -34.25 -23.43 -11.75
C ASN A 352 -33.58 -24.06 -10.51
N ILE A 353 -33.64 -23.37 -9.38
CA ILE A 353 -33.09 -23.85 -8.08
C ILE A 353 -33.65 -25.24 -7.70
N GLN A 354 -34.82 -25.62 -8.17
CA GLN A 354 -35.39 -26.93 -7.95
C GLN A 354 -34.50 -28.08 -8.41
N LEU A 355 -33.70 -27.91 -9.47
CA LEU A 355 -32.74 -28.92 -9.92
C LEU A 355 -31.62 -29.19 -8.91
N TYR A 356 -31.36 -28.26 -8.02
CA TYR A 356 -30.34 -28.40 -6.96
C TYR A 356 -30.94 -28.95 -5.68
N VAL A 357 -32.24 -28.76 -5.43
CA VAL A 357 -32.97 -29.26 -4.24
C VAL A 357 -33.01 -30.79 -4.18
N ASP A 358 -32.91 -31.44 -5.34
CA ASP A 358 -32.92 -32.91 -5.41
C ASP A 358 -31.55 -33.54 -5.11
N ARG A 359 -30.53 -32.76 -4.83
CA ARG A 359 -29.24 -33.29 -4.37
C ARG A 359 -29.31 -33.72 -2.91
N PRO A 360 -28.61 -34.81 -2.53
CA PRO A 360 -28.66 -35.37 -1.18
C PRO A 360 -28.35 -34.36 -0.06
N GLU A 361 -27.44 -33.41 -0.31
CA GLU A 361 -26.95 -32.43 0.65
C GLU A 361 -28.08 -31.49 1.10
N PHE A 362 -29.04 -31.21 0.23
CA PHE A 362 -30.17 -30.29 0.51
C PHE A 362 -31.41 -31.00 1.06
N ASN A 363 -31.44 -32.35 1.15
CA ASN A 363 -32.59 -33.09 1.66
C ASN A 363 -33.11 -32.58 3.01
N PRO A 364 -32.27 -32.21 4.00
CA PRO A 364 -32.75 -31.72 5.29
C PRO A 364 -33.52 -30.38 5.19
N PHE A 365 -33.33 -29.64 4.12
CA PHE A 365 -33.86 -28.27 3.92
C PHE A 365 -34.88 -28.17 2.79
N ARG A 366 -35.30 -29.31 2.22
CA ARG A 366 -36.14 -29.38 1.01
C ARG A 366 -37.46 -28.59 1.12
N ASP A 367 -38.16 -28.68 2.26
CA ASP A 367 -39.41 -27.97 2.46
C ASP A 367 -39.22 -26.45 2.58
N ASP A 368 -38.13 -26.02 3.18
CA ASP A 368 -37.84 -24.59 3.31
C ASP A 368 -37.45 -23.98 1.93
N ILE A 369 -36.67 -24.73 1.14
CA ILE A 369 -36.25 -24.30 -0.21
C ILE A 369 -37.49 -24.22 -1.15
N LYS A 370 -38.41 -25.14 -1.06
CA LYS A 370 -39.68 -25.09 -1.82
C LYS A 370 -40.49 -23.82 -1.51
N LYS A 371 -40.51 -23.41 -0.24
CA LYS A 371 -41.19 -22.15 0.18
C LYS A 371 -40.53 -20.88 -0.32
N MET A 372 -39.23 -20.92 -0.61
CA MET A 372 -38.52 -19.77 -1.21
C MET A 372 -38.84 -19.60 -2.70
N SER A 373 -39.28 -20.67 -3.39
CA SER A 373 -39.53 -20.67 -4.83
C SER A 373 -41.00 -20.42 -5.18
N SER A 374 -41.85 -20.36 -4.16
CA SER A 374 -43.28 -20.01 -4.27
C SER A 374 -43.52 -18.50 -4.01
#